data_ba6a9581723a1c7fb5a50c7b7c2364a4
#
_entry.id   ba6a9581723a1c7fb5a50c7b7c2364a4
#
_cell.length_a   1.000
_cell.length_b   1.000
_cell.length_c   1.000
_cell.angle_alpha   90.00
_cell.angle_beta   90.00
_cell.angle_gamma   90.00
#
_symmetry.space_group_name_H-M   'P 1'
#
loop_
_entity.id
_entity.type
_entity.pdbx_description
1 polymer ?
#
loop_
_entity_poly.entity_id
_entity_poly.type
_entity_poly.pdbx_seq_one_letter_code
_entity_poly.pdbx_strand_id
1 'polypeptide(L)'
;ELINLSIKHNFLIMEDRKFNDISHIVKMQYRDFKSWVDLVTVHALVTKEVIESLSGAVIVANMSNNNYDYTEKALELSKYKDNVVGFVTQKRISNELINMTPGISYCQTKIDDQNHRRKDEVDTDVVIVGRGIYNSENLSEDIKNYI
;
A
#
# COMPACT_ATOMS: atom_id res chain seq x y z
N GLU A 1 12.23 6.05 17.46
CA GLU A 1 12.18 4.61 17.84
C GLU A 1 11.95 3.73 16.61
N LEU A 2 10.88 3.96 15.79
CA LEU A 2 10.56 3.18 14.60
C LEU A 2 11.70 3.14 13.56
N ILE A 3 12.33 4.27 13.28
CA ILE A 3 13.49 4.35 12.37
C ILE A 3 14.64 3.43 12.83
N ASN A 4 14.95 3.42 14.13
CA ASN A 4 16.01 2.57 14.67
C ASN A 4 15.67 1.07 14.52
N LEU A 5 14.40 0.72 14.66
CA LEU A 5 13.93 -0.65 14.42
C LEU A 5 14.01 -1.02 12.93
N SER A 6 13.62 -0.11 12.04
CA SER A 6 13.72 -0.29 10.59
C SER A 6 15.17 -0.58 10.16
N ILE A 7 16.11 0.22 10.62
CA ILE A 7 17.56 0.01 10.37
C ILE A 7 18.04 -1.32 10.94
N LYS A 8 17.70 -1.59 12.21
CA LYS A 8 18.16 -2.79 12.93
C LYS A 8 17.64 -4.09 12.28
N HIS A 9 16.41 -4.08 11.81
CA HIS A 9 15.71 -5.27 11.28
C HIS A 9 15.54 -5.27 9.78
N ASN A 10 16.09 -4.28 9.07
CA ASN A 10 16.10 -4.15 7.62
C ASN A 10 14.71 -4.24 6.99
N PHE A 11 13.78 -3.38 7.42
CA PHE A 11 12.47 -3.24 6.81
C PHE A 11 12.17 -1.80 6.39
N LEU A 12 11.29 -1.62 5.42
CA LEU A 12 10.84 -0.32 4.92
C LEU A 12 9.65 0.20 5.75
N ILE A 13 9.57 1.52 5.89
CA ILE A 13 8.45 2.19 6.54
C ILE A 13 7.55 2.82 5.50
N MET A 14 6.26 2.45 5.51
CA MET A 14 5.25 3.02 4.61
C MET A 14 4.20 3.81 5.40
N GLU A 15 4.02 5.08 5.04
CA GLU A 15 2.90 5.89 5.52
C GLU A 15 1.65 5.63 4.66
N ASP A 16 0.68 4.90 5.20
CA ASP A 16 -0.56 4.53 4.49
C ASP A 16 -1.66 5.58 4.63
N ARG A 17 -1.34 6.83 4.30
CA ARG A 17 -2.28 7.96 4.40
C ARG A 17 -3.27 8.03 3.24
N LYS A 18 -2.92 7.43 2.09
CA LYS A 18 -3.71 7.50 0.85
C LYS A 18 -4.00 8.96 0.45
N PHE A 19 -2.93 9.74 0.27
CA PHE A 19 -3.03 11.15 -0.13
C PHE A 19 -4.00 11.35 -1.29
N ASN A 20 -4.92 12.30 -1.15
CA ASN A 20 -5.95 12.57 -2.15
C ASN A 20 -6.39 14.04 -2.07
N ASP A 21 -5.47 14.95 -2.39
CA ASP A 21 -5.71 16.39 -2.36
C ASP A 21 -4.86 17.08 -3.45
N ILE A 22 -5.00 18.39 -3.61
CA ILE A 22 -4.16 19.19 -4.49
C ILE A 22 -2.71 19.20 -4.02
N SER A 23 -1.76 19.39 -4.95
CA SER A 23 -0.32 19.26 -4.71
C SER A 23 0.17 20.10 -3.51
N HIS A 24 -0.33 21.32 -3.33
CA HIS A 24 0.07 22.18 -2.20
C HIS A 24 -0.28 21.54 -0.85
N ILE A 25 -1.48 21.00 -0.71
CA ILE A 25 -1.96 20.37 0.54
C ILE A 25 -1.20 19.07 0.79
N VAL A 26 -1.03 18.23 -0.25
CA VAL A 26 -0.25 16.99 -0.12
C VAL A 26 1.19 17.29 0.31
N LYS A 27 1.84 18.30 -0.25
CA LYS A 27 3.19 18.71 0.18
C LYS A 27 3.25 19.11 1.65
N MET A 28 2.24 19.83 2.14
CA MET A 28 2.15 20.20 3.56
C MET A 28 2.00 18.97 4.46
N GLN A 29 1.11 18.04 4.08
CA GLN A 29 0.88 16.79 4.81
C GLN A 29 2.10 15.88 4.79
N TYR A 30 2.79 15.76 3.64
CA TYR A 30 3.95 14.89 3.45
C TYR A 30 5.20 15.41 4.16
N ARG A 31 5.32 16.72 4.37
CA ARG A 31 6.51 17.35 4.97
C ARG A 31 7.00 16.67 6.24
N ASP A 32 6.06 16.28 7.11
CA ASP A 32 6.36 15.72 8.43
C ASP A 32 6.80 14.25 8.38
N PHE A 33 6.59 13.58 7.24
CA PHE A 33 6.96 12.17 6.99
C PHE A 33 8.18 12.02 6.07
N LYS A 34 8.38 12.96 5.17
CA LYS A 34 9.37 12.90 4.08
C LYS A 34 10.79 12.50 4.50
N SER A 35 11.20 12.81 5.72
CA SER A 35 12.55 12.57 6.21
C SER A 35 12.78 11.17 6.77
N TRP A 36 11.71 10.37 6.95
CA TRP A 36 11.83 9.11 7.68
C TRP A 36 10.96 7.96 7.16
N VAL A 37 10.09 8.20 6.18
CA VAL A 37 9.36 7.12 5.49
C VAL A 37 10.04 6.79 4.16
N ASP A 38 10.01 5.52 3.78
CA ASP A 38 10.52 5.03 2.51
C ASP A 38 9.44 5.07 1.43
N LEU A 39 8.20 4.78 1.81
CA LEU A 39 7.04 4.67 0.92
C LEU A 39 5.85 5.47 1.44
N VAL A 40 5.02 5.96 0.52
CA VAL A 40 3.74 6.62 0.86
C VAL A 40 2.64 6.17 -0.08
N THR A 41 1.42 5.99 0.43
CA THR A 41 0.27 5.69 -0.43
C THR A 41 -0.39 6.98 -0.92
N VAL A 42 -0.82 6.97 -2.18
CA VAL A 42 -1.50 8.09 -2.84
C VAL A 42 -2.64 7.54 -3.72
N HIS A 43 -3.79 8.21 -3.71
CA HIS A 43 -4.92 7.75 -4.51
C HIS A 43 -4.72 8.06 -6.01
N ALA A 44 -5.21 7.18 -6.89
CA ALA A 44 -5.13 7.40 -8.35
C ALA A 44 -5.97 8.59 -8.87
N LEU A 45 -6.74 9.25 -8.01
CA LEU A 45 -7.55 10.44 -8.35
C LEU A 45 -6.75 11.75 -8.38
N VAL A 46 -5.50 11.73 -7.93
CA VAL A 46 -4.65 12.93 -7.90
C VAL A 46 -4.10 13.28 -9.28
N THR A 47 -3.51 14.47 -9.38
CA THR A 47 -2.81 14.93 -10.59
C THR A 47 -1.34 14.50 -10.59
N LYS A 48 -0.66 14.63 -11.75
CA LYS A 48 0.77 14.34 -11.88
C LYS A 48 1.65 15.16 -10.93
N GLU A 49 1.30 16.42 -10.69
CA GLU A 49 2.04 17.33 -9.81
C GLU A 49 2.08 16.82 -8.36
N VAL A 50 1.07 16.07 -7.94
CA VAL A 50 1.07 15.37 -6.65
C VAL A 50 2.10 14.25 -6.67
N ILE A 51 2.08 13.38 -7.69
CA ILE A 51 3.04 12.29 -7.84
C ILE A 51 4.49 12.81 -7.87
N GLU A 52 4.76 13.86 -8.65
CA GLU A 52 6.08 14.49 -8.74
C GLU A 52 6.56 15.10 -7.42
N SER A 53 5.65 15.36 -6.48
CA SER A 53 5.98 15.93 -5.17
C SER A 53 6.30 14.89 -4.09
N LEU A 54 6.03 13.63 -4.37
CA LEU A 54 6.23 12.51 -3.45
C LEU A 54 7.51 11.74 -3.81
N SER A 55 8.03 10.98 -2.86
CA SER A 55 9.09 10.00 -3.06
C SER A 55 8.57 8.64 -2.58
N GLY A 56 8.85 7.58 -3.34
CA GLY A 56 8.38 6.23 -2.99
C GLY A 56 6.86 6.08 -3.03
N ALA A 57 6.19 6.70 -4.01
CA ALA A 57 4.73 6.66 -4.12
C ALA A 57 4.23 5.26 -4.50
N VAL A 58 3.23 4.79 -3.77
CA VAL A 58 2.45 3.57 -4.05
C VAL A 58 1.02 4.02 -4.37
N ILE A 59 0.62 3.84 -5.64
CA ILE A 59 -0.67 4.37 -6.13
C ILE A 59 -1.81 3.41 -5.81
N VAL A 60 -2.85 3.89 -5.14
CA VAL A 60 -4.05 3.09 -4.83
C VAL A 60 -4.91 3.01 -6.10
N ALA A 61 -4.85 1.86 -6.78
CA ALA A 61 -5.64 1.57 -7.97
C ALA A 61 -6.99 0.92 -7.63
N ASN A 62 -7.01 0.02 -6.63
CA ASN A 62 -8.23 -0.62 -6.16
C ASN A 62 -8.21 -0.72 -4.64
N MET A 63 -9.37 -0.65 -4.03
CA MET A 63 -9.58 -0.88 -2.59
C MET A 63 -10.30 -2.21 -2.36
N SER A 64 -10.09 -2.84 -1.21
CA SER A 64 -10.67 -4.16 -0.88
C SER A 64 -12.18 -4.14 -0.58
N ASN A 65 -12.76 -2.97 -0.39
CA ASN A 65 -14.13 -2.80 0.08
C ASN A 65 -15.10 -2.18 -0.94
N ASN A 66 -14.65 -1.88 -2.15
CA ASN A 66 -15.50 -1.27 -3.16
C ASN A 66 -15.20 -1.82 -4.57
N ASN A 67 -16.10 -1.54 -5.50
CA ASN A 67 -15.99 -1.97 -6.89
C ASN A 67 -15.40 -0.89 -7.81
N TYR A 68 -14.90 0.22 -7.28
CA TYR A 68 -14.26 1.25 -8.09
C TYR A 68 -12.89 0.77 -8.57
N ASP A 69 -12.68 0.84 -9.86
CA ASP A 69 -11.43 0.45 -10.52
C ASP A 69 -10.76 1.68 -11.14
N TYR A 70 -9.66 2.09 -10.56
CA TYR A 70 -8.83 3.20 -11.04
C TYR A 70 -7.55 2.71 -11.73
N THR A 71 -7.53 1.45 -12.20
CA THR A 71 -6.32 0.82 -12.79
C THR A 71 -5.76 1.64 -13.94
N GLU A 72 -6.58 2.08 -14.89
CA GLU A 72 -6.12 2.88 -16.04
C GLU A 72 -5.45 4.18 -15.60
N LYS A 73 -6.06 4.87 -14.64
CA LYS A 73 -5.52 6.12 -14.11
C LYS A 73 -4.24 5.91 -13.31
N ALA A 74 -4.17 4.84 -12.53
CA ALA A 74 -2.95 4.46 -11.80
C ALA A 74 -1.80 4.15 -12.76
N LEU A 75 -2.05 3.40 -13.84
CA LEU A 75 -1.07 3.11 -14.88
C LEU A 75 -0.64 4.37 -15.65
N GLU A 76 -1.54 5.32 -15.91
CA GLU A 76 -1.18 6.62 -16.49
C GLU A 76 -0.20 7.38 -15.57
N LEU A 77 -0.52 7.47 -14.27
CA LEU A 77 0.32 8.14 -13.27
C LEU A 77 1.66 7.43 -13.02
N SER A 78 1.73 6.11 -13.23
CA SER A 78 2.98 5.35 -13.05
C SER A 78 4.04 5.64 -14.10
N LYS A 79 3.71 6.38 -15.16
CA LYS A 79 4.70 6.84 -16.14
C LYS A 79 5.73 7.80 -15.55
N TYR A 80 5.43 8.41 -14.41
CA TYR A 80 6.36 9.22 -13.60
C TYR A 80 7.21 8.31 -12.70
N LYS A 81 8.01 7.43 -13.34
CA LYS A 81 8.73 6.29 -12.74
C LYS A 81 9.71 6.67 -11.62
N ASP A 82 10.27 7.85 -11.66
CA ASP A 82 11.24 8.30 -10.64
C ASP A 82 10.61 8.44 -9.25
N ASN A 83 9.30 8.57 -9.19
CA ASN A 83 8.55 8.79 -7.97
C ASN A 83 7.67 7.60 -7.56
N VAL A 84 7.34 6.70 -8.50
CA VAL A 84 6.39 5.60 -8.29
C VAL A 84 7.11 4.27 -8.13
N VAL A 85 6.81 3.57 -7.03
CA VAL A 85 7.36 2.25 -6.70
C VAL A 85 6.38 1.12 -7.05
N GLY A 86 5.08 1.38 -6.92
CA GLY A 86 4.08 0.32 -7.11
C GLY A 86 2.65 0.76 -6.93
N PHE A 87 1.80 -0.24 -6.74
CA PHE A 87 0.35 -0.08 -6.65
C PHE A 87 -0.23 -0.81 -5.45
N VAL A 88 -1.27 -0.23 -4.82
CA VAL A 88 -2.23 -0.98 -4.02
C VAL A 88 -3.34 -1.43 -4.96
N THR A 89 -3.51 -2.74 -5.12
CA THR A 89 -4.42 -3.32 -6.12
C THR A 89 -4.96 -4.67 -5.68
N GLN A 90 -6.10 -5.09 -6.26
CA GLN A 90 -6.75 -6.38 -5.98
C GLN A 90 -6.32 -7.50 -6.94
N LYS A 91 -5.61 -7.18 -8.01
CA LYS A 91 -5.07 -8.09 -9.03
C LYS A 91 -3.75 -7.53 -9.54
N ARG A 92 -2.88 -8.35 -10.13
CA ARG A 92 -1.68 -7.85 -10.80
C ARG A 92 -2.05 -6.93 -11.96
N ILE A 93 -1.50 -5.71 -11.96
CA ILE A 93 -1.70 -4.70 -13.02
C ILE A 93 -0.39 -4.25 -13.66
N SER A 94 0.75 -4.64 -13.10
CA SER A 94 2.08 -4.35 -13.65
C SER A 94 3.03 -5.53 -13.43
N ASN A 95 3.93 -5.75 -14.40
CA ASN A 95 5.06 -6.66 -14.29
C ASN A 95 6.39 -5.92 -14.02
N GLU A 96 6.38 -4.60 -14.07
CA GLU A 96 7.57 -3.75 -13.87
C GLU A 96 7.60 -3.11 -12.48
N LEU A 97 6.42 -2.82 -11.90
CA LEU A 97 6.26 -2.16 -10.63
C LEU A 97 5.56 -3.10 -9.62
N ILE A 98 5.83 -2.89 -8.35
CA ILE A 98 5.35 -3.74 -7.26
C ILE A 98 3.81 -3.66 -7.15
N ASN A 99 3.15 -4.83 -7.09
CA ASN A 99 1.73 -4.94 -6.80
C ASN A 99 1.56 -5.35 -5.33
N MET A 100 0.85 -4.55 -4.56
CA MET A 100 0.58 -4.77 -3.13
C MET A 100 -0.92 -5.00 -2.93
N THR A 101 -1.31 -6.16 -2.39
CA THR A 101 -2.72 -6.54 -2.27
C THR A 101 -3.19 -6.53 -0.81
N PRO A 102 -4.14 -5.63 -0.46
CA PRO A 102 -4.79 -5.61 0.85
C PRO A 102 -5.95 -6.61 0.94
N GLY A 103 -6.43 -6.81 2.18
CA GLY A 103 -7.54 -7.70 2.44
C GLY A 103 -7.14 -9.18 2.50
N ILE A 104 -5.90 -9.45 2.83
CA ILE A 104 -5.40 -10.82 3.00
C ILE A 104 -5.55 -11.25 4.46
N SER A 105 -6.20 -12.40 4.69
CA SER A 105 -6.34 -12.99 6.02
C SER A 105 -6.52 -14.51 5.93
N TYR A 106 -5.89 -15.23 6.83
CA TYR A 106 -6.12 -16.66 7.04
C TYR A 106 -7.18 -16.91 8.13
N CYS A 107 -7.51 -15.91 8.95
CA CYS A 107 -8.61 -15.98 9.90
C CYS A 107 -9.93 -15.66 9.18
N GLN A 108 -10.87 -16.59 9.20
CA GLN A 108 -12.19 -16.48 8.53
C GLN A 108 -13.18 -15.55 9.22
N THR A 109 -12.77 -14.60 10.02
CA THR A 109 -13.68 -13.61 10.58
C THR A 109 -14.09 -12.64 9.49
N LYS A 110 -15.29 -12.85 8.93
CA LYS A 110 -15.96 -11.83 8.11
C LYS A 110 -16.17 -10.59 9.00
N ILE A 111 -15.42 -9.54 8.72
CA ILE A 111 -15.61 -8.25 9.35
C ILE A 111 -16.20 -7.32 8.28
N ASP A 112 -17.40 -6.98 8.51
CA ASP A 112 -18.45 -6.12 7.94
C ASP A 112 -18.32 -5.60 6.49
N ASP A 113 -17.21 -5.11 5.99
CA ASP A 113 -17.16 -4.50 4.67
C ASP A 113 -15.92 -4.90 3.84
N GLN A 114 -15.13 -5.85 4.34
CA GLN A 114 -13.89 -6.26 3.70
C GLN A 114 -13.97 -7.70 3.19
N ASN A 115 -13.78 -7.88 1.87
CA ASN A 115 -13.63 -9.19 1.25
C ASN A 115 -12.22 -9.72 1.51
N HIS A 116 -12.07 -10.58 2.53
CA HIS A 116 -10.80 -11.23 2.80
C HIS A 116 -10.54 -12.36 1.81
N ARG A 117 -9.32 -12.44 1.31
CA ARG A 117 -8.79 -13.52 0.48
C ARG A 117 -7.56 -14.14 1.14
N ARG A 118 -7.20 -15.34 0.73
CA ARG A 118 -5.97 -15.98 1.14
C ARG A 118 -4.82 -15.53 0.23
N LYS A 119 -3.58 -15.64 0.71
CA LYS A 119 -2.37 -15.30 -0.07
C LYS A 119 -2.28 -16.11 -1.37
N ASP A 120 -2.65 -17.41 -1.32
CA ASP A 120 -2.64 -18.33 -2.46
C ASP A 120 -3.73 -18.06 -3.51
N GLU A 121 -4.69 -17.21 -3.19
CA GLU A 121 -5.79 -16.80 -4.10
C GLU A 121 -5.48 -15.49 -4.86
N VAL A 122 -4.32 -14.88 -4.63
CA VAL A 122 -3.96 -13.58 -5.21
C VAL A 122 -2.62 -13.62 -5.92
N ASP A 123 -2.55 -13.03 -7.10
CA ASP A 123 -1.30 -12.77 -7.81
C ASP A 123 -0.80 -11.36 -7.44
N THR A 124 0.21 -11.33 -6.57
CA THR A 124 0.76 -10.09 -6.00
C THR A 124 2.22 -10.28 -5.59
N ASP A 125 2.95 -9.18 -5.50
CA ASP A 125 4.34 -9.19 -5.02
C ASP A 125 4.40 -9.04 -3.49
N VAL A 126 3.45 -8.26 -2.92
CA VAL A 126 3.39 -7.99 -1.48
C VAL A 126 1.95 -8.13 -0.99
N VAL A 127 1.74 -8.83 0.12
CA VAL A 127 0.46 -8.88 0.81
C VAL A 127 0.41 -7.84 1.92
N ILE A 128 -0.70 -7.10 2.02
CA ILE A 128 -0.95 -6.15 3.10
C ILE A 128 -1.89 -6.82 4.11
N VAL A 129 -1.36 -7.07 5.30
CA VAL A 129 -2.06 -7.76 6.38
C VAL A 129 -2.18 -6.84 7.59
N GLY A 130 -3.39 -6.63 8.07
CA GLY A 130 -3.66 -5.83 9.27
C GLY A 130 -4.09 -6.72 10.44
N ARG A 131 -5.40 -6.84 10.63
CA ARG A 131 -6.05 -7.56 11.73
C ARG A 131 -5.58 -9.01 11.90
N GLY A 132 -5.23 -9.70 10.82
CA GLY A 132 -4.67 -11.05 10.87
C GLY A 132 -3.33 -11.15 11.62
N ILE A 133 -2.65 -10.02 11.82
CA ILE A 133 -1.41 -9.93 12.58
C ILE A 133 -1.66 -9.33 13.97
N TYR A 134 -2.20 -8.11 14.06
CA TYR A 134 -2.27 -7.40 15.34
C TYR A 134 -3.38 -7.92 16.30
N ASN A 135 -4.34 -8.71 15.81
CA ASN A 135 -5.34 -9.42 16.62
C ASN A 135 -4.98 -10.91 16.88
N SER A 136 -3.79 -11.35 16.44
CA SER A 136 -3.35 -12.72 16.63
C SER A 136 -3.10 -13.04 18.11
N GLU A 137 -3.60 -14.17 18.57
CA GLU A 137 -3.28 -14.72 19.90
C GLU A 137 -1.94 -15.46 19.90
N ASN A 138 -1.48 -15.91 18.72
CA ASN A 138 -0.19 -16.59 18.52
C ASN A 138 0.56 -16.05 17.31
N LEU A 139 1.06 -14.82 17.44
CA LEU A 139 1.74 -14.08 16.37
C LEU A 139 2.86 -14.88 15.68
N SER A 140 3.65 -15.63 16.45
CA SER A 140 4.79 -16.40 15.93
C SER A 140 4.38 -17.54 14.98
N GLU A 141 3.18 -18.08 15.14
CA GLU A 141 2.64 -19.10 14.26
C GLU A 141 1.86 -18.45 13.09
N ASP A 142 1.01 -17.47 13.41
CA ASP A 142 0.14 -16.86 12.41
C ASP A 142 0.90 -16.12 11.32
N ILE A 143 2.02 -15.47 11.67
CA ILE A 143 2.86 -14.76 10.69
C ILE A 143 3.44 -15.70 9.61
N LYS A 144 3.67 -16.97 9.93
CA LYS A 144 4.19 -17.96 8.96
C LYS A 144 3.24 -18.19 7.78
N ASN A 145 1.95 -17.93 7.97
CA ASN A 145 0.95 -18.06 6.92
C ASN A 145 1.09 -16.96 5.83
N TYR A 146 1.80 -15.88 6.13
CA TYR A 146 1.92 -14.71 5.25
C TYR A 146 3.30 -14.57 4.59
N ILE A 147 4.27 -15.35 5.02
CA ILE A 147 5.67 -15.33 4.51
C ILE A 147 5.86 -16.27 3.32
#